data_73dd6bdd3471ebdccf8ba4f4c745c666
#
_entry.id   73dd6bdd3471ebdccf8ba4f4c745c666
#
_cell.length_a   1.000
_cell.length_b   1.000
_cell.length_c   1.000
_cell.angle_alpha   90.00
_cell.angle_beta   90.00
_cell.angle_gamma   90.00
#
_symmetry.space_group_name_H-M   'P 1'
#
loop_
_entity.id
_entity.type
_entity.pdbx_description
1 polymer ?
#
loop_
_entity_poly.entity_id
_entity_poly.type
_entity_poly.pdbx_seq_one_letter_code
_entity_poly.pdbx_strand_id
1 'polypeptide(L)' 'MSRKDFELIARTISALSPQAKAEAAFAFADALRGSNSNFDRQRFITACGKVEEAA' A
#
# COMPACT_ATOMS: atom_id res chain seq x y z
N MET A 1 13.96 3.99 0.22
CA MET A 1 12.88 4.74 0.88
C MET A 1 12.88 4.46 2.36
N SER A 2 12.54 5.45 3.14
CA SER A 2 12.49 5.29 4.57
C SER A 2 11.10 4.84 4.99
N ARG A 3 10.99 4.49 6.26
CA ARG A 3 9.72 4.08 6.81
C ARG A 3 8.68 5.19 6.69
N LYS A 4 9.11 6.44 6.87
CA LYS A 4 8.20 7.56 6.76
C LYS A 4 7.65 7.70 5.36
N ASP A 5 8.45 7.38 4.37
CA ASP A 5 8.00 7.47 2.99
C ASP A 5 6.91 6.43 2.72
N PHE A 6 7.10 5.22 3.23
CA PHE A 6 6.08 4.20 3.07
C PHE A 6 4.78 4.62 3.77
N GLU A 7 4.90 5.20 4.95
CA GLU A 7 3.73 5.64 5.67
C GLU A 7 3.00 6.76 4.95
N LEU A 8 3.76 7.67 4.36
CA LEU A 8 3.17 8.77 3.63
C LEU A 8 2.40 8.25 2.41
N ILE A 9 2.99 7.33 1.69
CA ILE A 9 2.35 6.73 0.53
C ILE A 9 1.08 6.00 0.95
N ALA A 10 1.17 5.22 2.01
CA ALA A 10 0.01 4.47 2.48
C ALA A 10 -1.12 5.40 2.91
N ARG A 11 -0.77 6.48 3.59
CA ARG A 11 -1.77 7.44 4.03
C ARG A 11 -2.44 8.11 2.83
N THR A 12 -1.66 8.45 1.83
CA THR A 12 -2.21 9.07 0.63
C THR A 12 -3.17 8.11 -0.07
N ILE A 13 -2.78 6.85 -0.16
CA ILE A 13 -3.62 5.85 -0.78
C ILE A 13 -4.91 5.67 0.01
N SER A 14 -4.83 5.71 1.33
CA SER A 14 -6.00 5.49 2.16
C SER A 14 -7.05 6.58 1.99
N ALA A 15 -6.67 7.72 1.42
CA ALA A 15 -7.60 8.82 1.20
C ALA A 15 -8.36 8.67 -0.12
N LEU A 16 -8.01 7.70 -0.92
CA LEU A 16 -8.67 7.49 -2.20
C LEU A 16 -10.00 6.76 -2.01
N SER A 17 -10.80 6.73 -3.07
CA SER A 17 -12.04 5.97 -3.03
C SER A 17 -11.72 4.50 -2.82
N PRO A 18 -12.67 3.71 -2.31
CA PRO A 18 -12.37 2.31 -2.01
C PRO A 18 -11.81 1.53 -3.20
N GLN A 19 -12.35 1.79 -4.37
CA GLN A 19 -11.89 1.07 -5.55
C GLN A 19 -10.49 1.50 -5.95
N ALA A 20 -10.25 2.80 -6.01
CA ALA A 20 -8.94 3.31 -6.36
C ALA A 20 -7.90 2.92 -5.30
N LYS A 21 -8.33 2.90 -4.05
CA LYS A 21 -7.46 2.53 -2.95
C LYS A 21 -6.94 1.10 -3.14
N ALA A 22 -7.83 0.18 -3.47
CA ALA A 22 -7.43 -1.20 -3.66
C ALA A 22 -6.44 -1.33 -4.80
N GLU A 23 -6.72 -0.71 -5.92
CA GLU A 23 -5.83 -0.77 -7.07
C GLU A 23 -4.47 -0.18 -6.76
N ALA A 24 -4.47 0.98 -6.14
CA ALA A 24 -3.22 1.66 -5.84
C ALA A 24 -2.40 0.88 -4.82
N ALA A 25 -3.06 0.36 -3.79
CA ALA A 25 -2.35 -0.36 -2.75
C ALA A 25 -1.65 -1.59 -3.31
N PHE A 26 -2.33 -2.36 -4.12
CA PHE A 26 -1.73 -3.56 -4.68
C PHE A 26 -0.66 -3.23 -5.71
N ALA A 27 -0.90 -2.22 -6.54
CA ALA A 27 0.08 -1.85 -7.54
C ALA A 27 1.37 -1.36 -6.90
N PHE A 28 1.25 -0.49 -5.89
CA PHE A 28 2.43 0.01 -5.20
C PHE A 28 3.13 -1.09 -4.42
N ALA A 29 2.35 -1.96 -3.77
CA ALA A 29 2.95 -3.03 -2.99
C ALA A 29 3.79 -3.95 -3.87
N ASP A 30 3.28 -4.28 -5.05
CA ASP A 30 4.01 -5.14 -5.96
C ASP A 30 5.26 -4.45 -6.49
N ALA A 31 5.15 -3.18 -6.83
CA ALA A 31 6.28 -2.45 -7.35
C ALA A 31 7.37 -2.28 -6.30
N LEU A 32 6.97 -1.97 -5.07
CA LEU A 32 7.94 -1.77 -4.01
C LEU A 32 8.63 -3.05 -3.63
N ARG A 33 7.90 -4.14 -3.64
CA ARG A 33 8.50 -5.42 -3.35
C ARG A 33 9.52 -5.79 -4.41
N GLY A 34 9.25 -5.43 -5.65
CA GLY A 34 10.16 -5.72 -6.74
C GLY A 34 11.48 -4.99 -6.60
N SER A 35 11.47 -3.79 -6.01
CA SER A 35 12.70 -3.03 -5.86
C SER A 35 13.34 -3.20 -4.49
N ASN A 36 12.62 -3.81 -3.53
CA ASN A 36 13.17 -3.98 -2.19
C ASN A 36 12.68 -5.29 -1.62
N SER A 37 13.56 -6.28 -1.60
CA SER A 37 13.18 -7.62 -1.17
C SER A 37 12.79 -7.70 0.30
N ASN A 38 13.16 -6.71 1.09
CA ASN A 38 12.80 -6.67 2.50
C ASN A 38 11.48 -5.98 2.74
N PHE A 39 10.83 -5.51 1.69
CA PHE A 39 9.57 -4.80 1.83
C PHE A 39 8.47 -5.74 2.27
N ASP A 40 7.73 -5.34 3.31
CA ASP A 40 6.63 -6.15 3.83
C ASP A 40 5.33 -5.73 3.13
N ARG A 41 4.97 -6.47 2.12
CA ARG A 41 3.82 -6.17 1.29
C ARG A 41 2.51 -6.18 2.10
N GLN A 42 2.36 -7.17 2.96
CA GLN A 42 1.15 -7.31 3.76
C GLN A 42 0.97 -6.12 4.70
N ARG A 43 2.06 -5.71 5.32
CA ARG A 43 2.02 -4.61 6.25
C ARG A 43 1.68 -3.31 5.55
N PHE A 44 2.21 -3.13 4.34
CA PHE A 44 1.92 -1.94 3.57
C PHE A 44 0.44 -1.87 3.20
N ILE A 45 -0.11 -2.98 2.74
CA ILE A 45 -1.51 -3.02 2.36
C ILE A 45 -2.40 -2.74 3.55
N THR A 46 -2.06 -3.28 4.71
CA THR A 46 -2.82 -3.01 5.92
C THR A 46 -2.76 -1.53 6.27
N ALA A 47 -1.61 -0.91 6.10
CA ALA A 47 -1.43 0.50 6.40
C ALA A 47 -2.25 1.38 5.44
N CYS A 48 -2.54 0.87 4.26
CA CYS A 48 -3.37 1.61 3.32
C CYS A 48 -4.84 1.61 3.70
N GLY A 49 -5.19 0.99 4.80
CA GLY A 49 -6.55 1.09 5.29
C GLY A 49 -7.39 -0.12 5.03
N LYS A 50 -6.85 -1.28 5.23
CA LYS A 50 -7.60 -2.42 5.09
C LYS A 50 -8.25 -2.58 3.80
N VAL A 51 -7.57 -2.56 2.78
CA VAL A 51 -8.11 -2.76 1.52
C VAL A 51 -8.60 -4.14 1.41
N GLU A 52 -9.77 -4.46 1.29
CA GLU A 52 -10.11 -5.72 1.12
C GLU A 52 -11.06 -5.93 0.34
N GLU A 53 -11.21 -6.25 0.10
CA GLU A 53 -11.91 -6.44 -0.57
C GLU A 53 -12.83 -7.08 -0.35
N ALA A 54 -13.27 -7.29 0.11
CA ALA A 54 -14.00 -7.77 0.37
C ALA A 54 -14.70 -8.14 0.22
N ALA A 55 -14.80 -8.20 0.10
CA ALA A 55 -15.38 -8.48 0.00
C ALA A 55 -16.00 -8.75 -0.12
#